data_2d26af1f7fcdb63ddbfca6931bc22a5d
#
_entry.id   2d26af1f7fcdb63ddbfca6931bc22a5d
#
_cell.length_a   1.000
_cell.length_b   1.000
_cell.length_c   1.000
_cell.angle_alpha   90.00
_cell.angle_beta   90.00
_cell.angle_gamma   90.00
#
_symmetry.space_group_name_H-M   'P 1'
#
loop_
_entity.id
_entity.type
_entity.pdbx_description
1 polymer ?
#
loop_
_entity_poly.entity_id
_entity_poly.type
_entity_poly.pdbx_seq_one_letter_code
_entity_poly.pdbx_strand_id
1 'polypeptide(L)'
;MASLSLKNVCKVYPNGFEAVKDFNLEVEDQEFIIFVGPSGCGKSTTLRMIAGREEISSGEFYIDGKLMNDVEPKDRDIAMVFQNYALYPHMTVFDNMAFGLKLRKVPKDEIKRKVEEAAKILDLEKLLDRKPKALSGGQRQRVAMGRAIVRNPKVFLMDEPLSNLDAKLRVQMRSEIASLHNRLKATIIYVTHDQTEAMTLGTRIVVLKDGVIMQVDSPQKLYNEPNNLFVAGFIGSPQMNFVDAVCKVEGEKVSLSFENTTVVLPPAKAKKLADGGYNGKTVVMGIRPEDIGDSEIEIEAHKDAAFETDVTGYELLGSEVLLYFKVAGASMTAKVDSRTTARMGDHIKMAIDPEKIHVFDKETELTITN
;
A
#
# COMPACT_ATOMS: atom_id res chain seq x y z
N MET A 1 19.02 12.11 10.16
CA MET A 1 18.58 11.26 9.06
C MET A 1 18.31 12.17 7.89
N ALA A 2 17.45 11.90 6.92
CA ALA A 2 17.41 12.76 5.75
C ALA A 2 15.99 12.94 5.20
N SER A 3 15.68 14.15 4.73
CA SER A 3 14.53 14.42 3.88
C SER A 3 14.84 14.08 2.42
N LEU A 4 13.81 13.75 1.64
CA LEU A 4 13.93 13.56 0.19
C LEU A 4 12.91 14.44 -0.53
N SER A 5 13.31 14.98 -1.70
CA SER A 5 12.43 15.74 -2.56
C SER A 5 12.61 15.28 -4.01
N LEU A 6 11.54 14.82 -4.63
CA LEU A 6 11.48 14.49 -6.04
C LEU A 6 10.56 15.52 -6.71
N LYS A 7 11.07 16.22 -7.72
CA LYS A 7 10.38 17.31 -8.43
C LYS A 7 10.30 17.02 -9.92
N ASN A 8 9.08 16.77 -10.40
CA ASN A 8 8.78 16.49 -11.82
C ASN A 8 9.66 15.37 -12.40
N VAL A 9 9.99 14.36 -11.56
CA VAL A 9 10.89 13.27 -11.95
C VAL A 9 10.21 12.37 -12.97
N CYS A 10 10.89 12.18 -14.11
CA CYS A 10 10.44 11.30 -15.19
C CYS A 10 11.50 10.26 -15.54
N LYS A 11 11.03 9.10 -16.00
CA LYS A 11 11.87 8.08 -16.63
C LYS A 11 11.29 7.63 -17.95
N VAL A 12 12.06 7.90 -19.00
CA VAL A 12 11.79 7.43 -20.38
C VAL A 12 12.91 6.50 -20.79
N TYR A 13 12.58 5.28 -21.19
CA TYR A 13 13.54 4.33 -21.73
C TYR A 13 13.85 4.59 -23.22
N PRO A 14 14.97 4.07 -23.76
CA PRO A 14 15.36 4.31 -25.17
C PRO A 14 14.31 3.87 -26.20
N ASN A 15 13.42 2.93 -25.85
CA ASN A 15 12.31 2.47 -26.69
C ASN A 15 11.09 3.41 -26.65
N GLY A 16 11.16 4.55 -25.98
CA GLY A 16 10.07 5.51 -25.82
C GLY A 16 9.08 5.18 -24.70
N PHE A 17 9.28 4.09 -23.93
CA PHE A 17 8.40 3.73 -22.81
C PHE A 17 8.62 4.67 -21.62
N GLU A 18 7.57 5.38 -21.23
CA GLU A 18 7.54 6.26 -20.05
C GLU A 18 7.16 5.46 -18.81
N ALA A 19 8.17 5.04 -18.03
CA ALA A 19 7.98 4.22 -16.83
C ALA A 19 7.60 5.03 -15.59
N VAL A 20 7.98 6.30 -15.54
CA VAL A 20 7.65 7.25 -14.46
C VAL A 20 7.39 8.61 -15.09
N LYS A 21 6.27 9.24 -14.67
CA LYS A 21 5.75 10.48 -15.28
C LYS A 21 5.47 11.49 -14.19
N ASP A 22 6.09 12.65 -14.30
CA ASP A 22 5.86 13.80 -13.41
C ASP A 22 5.73 13.43 -11.92
N PHE A 23 6.70 12.64 -11.44
CA PHE A 23 6.70 12.12 -10.07
C PHE A 23 7.12 13.22 -9.10
N ASN A 24 6.17 13.69 -8.30
CA ASN A 24 6.36 14.73 -7.29
C ASN A 24 6.12 14.16 -5.90
N LEU A 25 7.14 14.17 -5.03
CA LEU A 25 7.03 13.64 -3.67
C LEU A 25 8.02 14.36 -2.73
N GLU A 26 7.49 14.90 -1.65
CA GLU A 26 8.29 15.35 -0.51
C GLU A 26 8.22 14.31 0.60
N VAL A 27 9.37 13.91 1.11
CA VAL A 27 9.52 12.94 2.21
C VAL A 27 10.25 13.64 3.36
N GLU A 28 9.61 13.64 4.51
CA GLU A 28 10.19 14.23 5.71
C GLU A 28 11.21 13.28 6.36
N ASP A 29 12.06 13.84 7.23
CA ASP A 29 12.99 13.02 8.01
C ASP A 29 12.23 12.02 8.88
N GLN A 30 12.73 10.78 8.92
CA GLN A 30 12.18 9.66 9.68
C GLN A 30 10.81 9.14 9.19
N GLU A 31 10.33 9.54 8.02
CA GLU A 31 9.13 8.95 7.43
C GLU A 31 9.39 7.52 6.92
N PHE A 32 8.34 6.71 7.00
CA PHE A 32 8.27 5.38 6.37
C PHE A 32 7.30 5.46 5.19
N ILE A 33 7.84 5.71 4.00
CA ILE A 33 7.07 5.83 2.77
C ILE A 33 6.98 4.47 2.07
N ILE A 34 5.77 4.10 1.66
CA ILE A 34 5.56 2.86 0.90
C ILE A 34 5.05 3.17 -0.50
N PHE A 35 5.68 2.59 -1.51
CA PHE A 35 5.21 2.61 -2.88
C PHE A 35 4.41 1.34 -3.16
N VAL A 36 3.13 1.50 -3.53
CA VAL A 36 2.24 0.40 -3.92
C VAL A 36 1.61 0.67 -5.29
N GLY A 37 1.16 -0.38 -5.93
CA GLY A 37 0.49 -0.32 -7.23
C GLY A 37 0.65 -1.63 -8.00
N PRO A 38 -0.02 -1.78 -9.15
CA PRO A 38 0.09 -2.94 -10.02
C PRO A 38 1.51 -3.21 -10.50
N SER A 39 1.75 -4.41 -11.03
CA SER A 39 3.03 -4.73 -11.66
C SER A 39 3.30 -3.79 -12.84
N GLY A 40 4.54 -3.30 -12.95
CA GLY A 40 4.94 -2.40 -14.04
C GLY A 40 4.57 -0.93 -13.86
N CYS A 41 3.93 -0.51 -12.77
CA CYS A 41 3.53 0.90 -12.54
C CYS A 41 4.67 1.87 -12.14
N GLY A 42 5.94 1.46 -12.20
CA GLY A 42 7.09 2.35 -11.96
C GLY A 42 7.72 2.29 -10.57
N LYS A 43 7.20 1.52 -9.59
CA LYS A 43 7.70 1.46 -8.19
C LYS A 43 9.21 1.19 -8.10
N SER A 44 9.64 0.03 -8.60
CA SER A 44 11.06 -0.37 -8.55
C SER A 44 11.94 0.51 -9.43
N THR A 45 11.42 1.07 -10.52
CA THR A 45 12.13 2.05 -11.35
C THR A 45 12.40 3.32 -10.53
N THR A 46 11.39 3.87 -9.85
CA THR A 46 11.55 5.04 -8.97
C THR A 46 12.53 4.75 -7.84
N LEU A 47 12.41 3.58 -7.20
CA LEU A 47 13.35 3.19 -6.14
C LEU A 47 14.80 3.12 -6.67
N ARG A 48 15.00 2.59 -7.89
CA ARG A 48 16.33 2.52 -8.52
C ARG A 48 16.88 3.89 -8.92
N MET A 49 16.02 4.82 -9.35
CA MET A 49 16.43 6.22 -9.58
C MET A 49 16.89 6.89 -8.28
N ILE A 50 16.18 6.72 -7.18
CA ILE A 50 16.60 7.20 -5.86
C ILE A 50 17.94 6.57 -5.46
N ALA A 51 18.12 5.27 -5.73
CA ALA A 51 19.36 4.56 -5.48
C ALA A 51 20.53 4.97 -6.39
N GLY A 52 20.29 5.73 -7.46
CA GLY A 52 21.29 6.08 -8.49
C GLY A 52 21.67 4.87 -9.36
N ARG A 53 20.83 3.85 -9.42
CA ARG A 53 21.02 2.64 -10.25
C ARG A 53 20.24 2.70 -11.55
N GLU A 54 19.45 3.73 -11.71
CA GLU A 54 18.71 4.09 -12.91
C GLU A 54 18.82 5.60 -13.08
N GLU A 55 19.06 6.05 -14.29
CA GLU A 55 19.17 7.48 -14.59
C GLU A 55 17.79 8.14 -14.61
N ILE A 56 17.71 9.36 -14.08
CA ILE A 56 16.55 10.24 -14.19
C ILE A 56 16.58 10.89 -15.58
N SER A 57 15.51 10.75 -16.36
CA SER A 57 15.44 11.32 -17.70
C SER A 57 15.18 12.84 -17.68
N SER A 58 14.35 13.30 -16.72
CA SER A 58 14.11 14.73 -16.45
C SER A 58 13.59 14.91 -15.03
N GLY A 59 13.59 16.15 -14.53
CA GLY A 59 13.24 16.49 -13.17
C GLY A 59 14.45 16.43 -12.23
N GLU A 60 14.22 16.64 -10.95
CA GLU A 60 15.27 16.82 -9.95
C GLU A 60 15.00 15.95 -8.72
N PHE A 61 16.06 15.32 -8.21
CA PHE A 61 16.01 14.56 -6.97
C PHE A 61 17.01 15.07 -5.95
N TYR A 62 16.54 15.33 -4.75
CA TYR A 62 17.33 15.88 -3.64
C TYR A 62 17.32 14.97 -2.42
N ILE A 63 18.46 14.93 -1.70
CA ILE A 63 18.57 14.40 -0.33
C ILE A 63 19.12 15.52 0.54
N ASP A 64 18.43 15.92 1.62
CA ASP A 64 18.79 17.06 2.48
C ASP A 64 19.10 18.35 1.69
N GLY A 65 18.29 18.65 0.67
CA GLY A 65 18.46 19.82 -0.17
C GLY A 65 19.63 19.76 -1.17
N LYS A 66 20.40 18.66 -1.20
CA LYS A 66 21.49 18.45 -2.16
C LYS A 66 20.97 17.69 -3.38
N LEU A 67 21.18 18.25 -4.58
CA LEU A 67 20.85 17.60 -5.85
C LEU A 67 21.65 16.31 -6.03
N MET A 68 20.94 15.19 -6.37
CA MET A 68 21.50 13.84 -6.43
C MET A 68 21.51 13.23 -7.84
N ASN A 69 20.99 13.92 -8.86
CA ASN A 69 20.85 13.35 -10.20
C ASN A 69 22.13 12.67 -10.70
N ASP A 70 23.26 13.39 -10.63
CA ASP A 70 24.57 12.96 -11.14
C ASP A 70 25.48 12.37 -10.05
N VAL A 71 24.97 12.20 -8.80
CA VAL A 71 25.74 11.63 -7.70
C VAL A 71 25.77 10.13 -7.82
N GLU A 72 26.96 9.53 -7.82
CA GLU A 72 27.18 8.09 -7.86
C GLU A 72 26.48 7.36 -6.69
N PRO A 73 25.95 6.14 -6.88
CA PRO A 73 25.24 5.39 -5.82
C PRO A 73 26.01 5.25 -4.51
N LYS A 74 27.34 5.09 -4.59
CA LYS A 74 28.23 4.93 -3.41
C LYS A 74 28.31 6.19 -2.53
N ASP A 75 28.05 7.38 -3.13
CA ASP A 75 28.20 8.69 -2.50
C ASP A 75 26.85 9.31 -2.06
N ARG A 76 25.72 8.63 -2.34
CA ARG A 76 24.37 9.07 -1.93
C ARG A 76 24.04 8.81 -0.46
N ASP A 77 24.89 8.09 0.26
CA ASP A 77 24.71 7.69 1.66
C ASP A 77 23.38 6.94 1.94
N ILE A 78 23.03 6.07 1.03
CA ILE A 78 21.84 5.20 1.07
C ILE A 78 22.24 3.74 1.24
N ALA A 79 21.33 2.93 1.77
CA ALA A 79 21.46 1.48 1.78
C ALA A 79 20.24 0.83 1.15
N MET A 80 20.45 -0.23 0.37
CA MET A 80 19.37 -0.93 -0.33
C MET A 80 19.31 -2.40 0.12
N VAL A 81 18.10 -2.85 0.45
CA VAL A 81 17.75 -4.25 0.68
C VAL A 81 16.98 -4.74 -0.53
N PHE A 82 17.47 -5.81 -1.15
CA PHE A 82 16.91 -6.37 -2.38
C PHE A 82 15.95 -7.53 -2.08
N GLN A 83 15.03 -7.78 -2.98
CA GLN A 83 14.07 -8.88 -2.93
C GLN A 83 14.73 -10.26 -2.72
N ASN A 84 15.88 -10.51 -3.35
CA ASN A 84 16.64 -11.77 -3.23
C ASN A 84 17.70 -11.73 -2.13
N TYR A 85 17.65 -10.72 -1.22
CA TYR A 85 18.61 -10.45 -0.14
C TYR A 85 20.05 -10.16 -0.61
N ALA A 86 20.46 -10.61 -1.79
CA ALA A 86 21.78 -10.43 -2.40
C ALA A 86 22.94 -10.71 -1.43
N LEU A 87 22.84 -11.76 -0.61
CA LEU A 87 23.91 -12.18 0.32
C LEU A 87 25.03 -12.87 -0.43
N TYR A 88 26.27 -12.65 0.02
CA TYR A 88 27.45 -13.35 -0.49
C TYR A 88 27.48 -14.77 0.09
N PRO A 89 27.25 -15.84 -0.70
CA PRO A 89 27.04 -17.20 -0.18
C PRO A 89 28.27 -17.83 0.45
N HIS A 90 29.45 -17.40 0.08
CA HIS A 90 30.75 -17.87 0.57
C HIS A 90 31.19 -17.21 1.87
N MET A 91 30.60 -16.05 2.22
CA MET A 91 30.88 -15.27 3.42
C MET A 91 30.03 -15.72 4.60
N THR A 92 30.55 -15.54 5.83
CA THR A 92 29.75 -15.69 7.06
C THR A 92 28.71 -14.56 7.19
N VAL A 93 27.80 -14.66 8.16
CA VAL A 93 26.89 -13.57 8.54
C VAL A 93 27.67 -12.33 8.92
N PHE A 94 28.69 -12.48 9.78
CA PHE A 94 29.59 -11.39 10.16
C PHE A 94 30.22 -10.72 8.93
N ASP A 95 30.80 -11.50 8.02
CA ASP A 95 31.48 -10.97 6.83
C ASP A 95 30.52 -10.31 5.86
N ASN A 96 29.29 -10.83 5.70
CA ASN A 96 28.25 -10.20 4.91
C ASN A 96 27.90 -8.80 5.47
N MET A 97 27.70 -8.70 6.79
CA MET A 97 27.40 -7.42 7.43
C MET A 97 28.58 -6.46 7.36
N ALA A 98 29.81 -6.95 7.62
CA ALA A 98 31.03 -6.15 7.63
C ALA A 98 31.50 -5.68 6.25
N PHE A 99 31.03 -6.29 5.15
CA PHE A 99 31.59 -6.11 3.81
C PHE A 99 31.71 -4.65 3.38
N GLY A 100 30.62 -3.88 3.51
CA GLY A 100 30.61 -2.46 3.13
C GLY A 100 31.56 -1.59 3.95
N LEU A 101 31.74 -1.91 5.23
CA LEU A 101 32.69 -1.23 6.11
C LEU A 101 34.15 -1.56 5.78
N LYS A 102 34.41 -2.84 5.42
CA LYS A 102 35.75 -3.28 4.96
C LYS A 102 36.16 -2.55 3.66
N LEU A 103 35.24 -2.39 2.70
CA LEU A 103 35.49 -1.62 1.47
C LEU A 103 35.82 -0.14 1.73
N ARG A 104 35.20 0.45 2.76
CA ARG A 104 35.46 1.82 3.22
C ARG A 104 36.72 1.93 4.09
N LYS A 105 37.46 0.84 4.29
CA LYS A 105 38.68 0.76 5.11
C LYS A 105 38.48 1.21 6.57
N VAL A 106 37.30 0.94 7.13
CA VAL A 106 36.99 1.20 8.55
C VAL A 106 37.90 0.30 9.42
N PRO A 107 38.39 0.78 10.58
CA PRO A 107 39.19 -0.01 11.51
C PRO A 107 38.48 -1.29 11.97
N LYS A 108 39.24 -2.38 12.13
CA LYS A 108 38.70 -3.72 12.48
C LYS A 108 37.86 -3.71 13.77
N ASP A 109 38.32 -2.99 14.78
CA ASP A 109 37.63 -2.92 16.08
C ASP A 109 36.28 -2.19 15.96
N GLU A 110 36.23 -1.13 15.16
CA GLU A 110 34.99 -0.42 14.87
C GLU A 110 34.02 -1.29 14.04
N ILE A 111 34.52 -2.03 13.03
CA ILE A 111 33.71 -3.00 12.27
C ILE A 111 33.08 -4.01 13.22
N LYS A 112 33.89 -4.62 14.12
CA LYS A 112 33.41 -5.60 15.09
C LYS A 112 32.31 -5.03 15.96
N ARG A 113 32.52 -3.86 16.55
CA ARG A 113 31.52 -3.18 17.38
C ARG A 113 30.23 -2.92 16.64
N LYS A 114 30.27 -2.32 15.43
CA LYS A 114 29.08 -2.02 14.62
C LYS A 114 28.31 -3.27 14.19
N VAL A 115 29.02 -4.35 13.86
CA VAL A 115 28.38 -5.61 13.48
C VAL A 115 27.71 -6.28 14.68
N GLU A 116 28.37 -6.29 15.84
CA GLU A 116 27.79 -6.83 17.08
C GLU A 116 26.57 -6.03 17.55
N GLU A 117 26.63 -4.69 17.48
CA GLU A 117 25.48 -3.82 17.77
C GLU A 117 24.29 -4.12 16.84
N ALA A 118 24.51 -4.21 15.52
CA ALA A 118 23.48 -4.53 14.56
C ALA A 118 22.95 -5.97 14.73
N ALA A 119 23.84 -6.93 15.03
CA ALA A 119 23.46 -8.31 15.30
C ALA A 119 22.55 -8.43 16.53
N LYS A 120 22.83 -7.67 17.57
CA LYS A 120 22.00 -7.59 18.78
C LYS A 120 20.60 -7.00 18.49
N ILE A 121 20.53 -5.99 17.62
CA ILE A 121 19.25 -5.39 17.18
C ILE A 121 18.38 -6.40 16.45
N LEU A 122 19.01 -7.33 15.69
CA LEU A 122 18.36 -8.25 14.75
C LEU A 122 18.32 -9.72 15.24
N ASP A 123 18.69 -9.99 16.51
CA ASP A 123 18.81 -11.35 17.06
C ASP A 123 19.66 -12.31 16.20
N LEU A 124 20.82 -11.81 15.74
CA LEU A 124 21.75 -12.55 14.90
C LEU A 124 23.05 -12.96 15.63
N GLU A 125 23.22 -12.60 16.92
CA GLU A 125 24.47 -12.78 17.68
C GLU A 125 24.99 -14.21 17.60
N LYS A 126 24.10 -15.22 17.77
CA LYS A 126 24.45 -16.64 17.74
C LYS A 126 24.66 -17.20 16.32
N LEU A 127 24.47 -16.36 15.31
CA LEU A 127 24.51 -16.78 13.90
C LEU A 127 25.67 -16.16 13.12
N LEU A 128 26.50 -15.32 13.75
CA LEU A 128 27.55 -14.52 13.11
C LEU A 128 28.56 -15.37 12.33
N ASP A 129 28.88 -16.57 12.79
CA ASP A 129 29.83 -17.48 12.15
C ASP A 129 29.19 -18.40 11.09
N ARG A 130 27.86 -18.39 10.95
CA ARG A 130 27.15 -19.20 9.96
C ARG A 130 27.24 -18.60 8.56
N LYS A 131 27.07 -19.45 7.55
CA LYS A 131 26.94 -19.02 6.15
C LYS A 131 25.46 -18.98 5.74
N PRO A 132 25.07 -18.20 4.70
CA PRO A 132 23.69 -18.03 4.25
C PRO A 132 22.93 -19.34 3.99
N LYS A 133 23.60 -20.40 3.53
CA LYS A 133 22.99 -21.71 3.29
C LYS A 133 22.44 -22.40 4.55
N ALA A 134 22.98 -22.03 5.73
CA ALA A 134 22.57 -22.58 7.02
C ALA A 134 21.53 -21.72 7.75
N LEU A 135 20.89 -20.77 7.04
CA LEU A 135 19.92 -19.81 7.59
C LEU A 135 18.54 -20.05 7.01
N SER A 136 17.50 -19.78 7.82
CA SER A 136 16.12 -19.68 7.34
C SER A 136 15.92 -18.43 6.45
N GLY A 137 14.76 -18.32 5.76
CA GLY A 137 14.42 -17.16 4.95
C GLY A 137 14.48 -15.85 5.74
N GLY A 138 13.81 -15.81 6.90
CA GLY A 138 13.81 -14.63 7.78
C GLY A 138 15.19 -14.29 8.34
N GLN A 139 16.00 -15.30 8.68
CA GLN A 139 17.38 -15.05 9.10
C GLN A 139 18.23 -14.45 7.99
N ARG A 140 18.10 -14.92 6.74
CA ARG A 140 18.78 -14.30 5.58
C ARG A 140 18.35 -12.86 5.38
N GLN A 141 17.07 -12.57 5.53
CA GLN A 141 16.55 -11.21 5.44
C GLN A 141 17.12 -10.31 6.54
N ARG A 142 17.13 -10.76 7.81
CA ARG A 142 17.75 -10.00 8.91
C ARG A 142 19.23 -9.71 8.63
N VAL A 143 19.98 -10.67 8.05
CA VAL A 143 21.36 -10.44 7.62
C VAL A 143 21.47 -9.35 6.55
N ALA A 144 20.56 -9.34 5.57
CA ALA A 144 20.52 -8.29 4.54
C ALA A 144 20.21 -6.90 5.15
N MET A 145 19.29 -6.85 6.12
CA MET A 145 19.01 -5.63 6.89
C MET A 145 20.23 -5.22 7.73
N GLY A 146 20.89 -6.16 8.40
CA GLY A 146 22.10 -5.89 9.17
C GLY A 146 23.22 -5.29 8.33
N ARG A 147 23.41 -5.80 7.11
CA ARG A 147 24.36 -5.25 6.12
C ARG A 147 24.05 -3.78 5.76
N ALA A 148 22.77 -3.42 5.77
CA ALA A 148 22.34 -2.04 5.55
C ALA A 148 22.57 -1.17 6.80
N ILE A 149 22.16 -1.65 7.98
CA ILE A 149 22.19 -0.93 9.25
C ILE A 149 23.61 -0.56 9.68
N VAL A 150 24.58 -1.49 9.56
CA VAL A 150 25.98 -1.24 10.00
C VAL A 150 26.64 -0.03 9.33
N ARG A 151 26.10 0.39 8.17
CA ARG A 151 26.58 1.56 7.43
C ARG A 151 26.04 2.87 7.99
N ASN A 152 25.01 2.81 8.84
CA ASN A 152 24.25 3.96 9.36
C ASN A 152 23.87 4.95 8.24
N PRO A 153 23.16 4.49 7.18
CA PRO A 153 22.83 5.33 6.03
C PRO A 153 21.80 6.38 6.40
N LYS A 154 21.74 7.45 5.61
CA LYS A 154 20.71 8.48 5.74
C LYS A 154 19.32 7.97 5.36
N VAL A 155 19.23 7.13 4.33
CA VAL A 155 17.99 6.57 3.79
C VAL A 155 18.12 5.08 3.56
N PHE A 156 17.10 4.33 3.95
CA PHE A 156 16.94 2.91 3.61
C PHE A 156 15.99 2.74 2.45
N LEU A 157 16.39 1.96 1.46
CA LEU A 157 15.58 1.56 0.32
C LEU A 157 15.31 0.06 0.41
N MET A 158 14.05 -0.36 0.30
CA MET A 158 13.66 -1.78 0.39
C MET A 158 12.80 -2.15 -0.82
N ASP A 159 13.32 -3.04 -1.67
CA ASP A 159 12.64 -3.51 -2.89
C ASP A 159 12.02 -4.88 -2.61
N GLU A 160 10.72 -4.92 -2.30
CA GLU A 160 9.93 -6.13 -2.00
C GLU A 160 10.59 -7.12 -1.02
N PRO A 161 11.08 -6.67 0.15
CA PRO A 161 11.95 -7.49 0.98
C PRO A 161 11.25 -8.72 1.59
N LEU A 162 9.91 -8.76 1.67
CA LEU A 162 9.13 -9.85 2.27
C LEU A 162 8.53 -10.82 1.26
N SER A 163 8.61 -10.55 -0.04
CA SER A 163 7.91 -11.31 -1.09
C SER A 163 8.29 -12.80 -1.13
N ASN A 164 9.52 -13.15 -0.76
CA ASN A 164 10.04 -14.53 -0.78
C ASN A 164 9.83 -15.30 0.54
N LEU A 165 9.01 -14.79 1.46
CA LEU A 165 8.72 -15.41 2.75
C LEU A 165 7.33 -16.06 2.75
N ASP A 166 7.21 -17.14 3.53
CA ASP A 166 5.89 -17.72 3.85
C ASP A 166 5.02 -16.77 4.68
N ALA A 167 3.70 -17.00 4.71
CA ALA A 167 2.75 -16.10 5.34
C ALA A 167 3.03 -15.85 6.83
N LYS A 168 3.37 -16.91 7.60
CA LYS A 168 3.65 -16.81 9.04
C LYS A 168 4.90 -15.96 9.30
N LEU A 169 5.96 -16.20 8.54
CA LEU A 169 7.21 -15.47 8.67
C LEU A 169 7.06 -14.02 8.21
N ARG A 170 6.23 -13.77 7.19
CA ARG A 170 5.92 -12.40 6.71
C ARG A 170 5.26 -11.57 7.81
N VAL A 171 4.29 -12.13 8.55
CA VAL A 171 3.65 -11.44 9.70
C VAL A 171 4.69 -11.05 10.76
N GLN A 172 5.55 -12.01 11.13
CA GLN A 172 6.61 -11.75 12.11
C GLN A 172 7.56 -10.66 11.63
N MET A 173 8.03 -10.75 10.39
CA MET A 173 8.98 -9.79 9.82
C MET A 173 8.42 -8.39 9.67
N ARG A 174 7.13 -8.22 9.38
CA ARG A 174 6.47 -6.90 9.41
C ARG A 174 6.61 -6.24 10.78
N SER A 175 6.28 -6.97 11.85
CA SER A 175 6.42 -6.45 13.22
C SER A 175 7.87 -6.08 13.55
N GLU A 176 8.84 -6.87 13.08
CA GLU A 176 10.26 -6.58 13.28
C GLU A 176 10.72 -5.33 12.52
N ILE A 177 10.27 -5.14 11.27
CA ILE A 177 10.58 -3.95 10.46
C ILE A 177 9.97 -2.70 11.10
N ALA A 178 8.71 -2.75 11.58
CA ALA A 178 8.09 -1.64 12.30
C ALA A 178 8.86 -1.27 13.58
N SER A 179 9.24 -2.29 14.37
CA SER A 179 10.07 -2.09 15.57
C SER A 179 11.45 -1.51 15.25
N LEU A 180 12.05 -1.96 14.14
CA LEU A 180 13.34 -1.46 13.68
C LEU A 180 13.27 0.01 13.26
N HIS A 181 12.24 0.40 12.50
CA HIS A 181 12.01 1.79 12.13
C HIS A 181 11.91 2.69 13.36
N ASN A 182 11.10 2.29 14.36
CA ASN A 182 10.93 3.03 15.61
C ASN A 182 12.25 3.19 16.39
N ARG A 183 13.14 2.20 16.34
CA ARG A 183 14.45 2.24 17.02
C ARG A 183 15.49 3.07 16.27
N LEU A 184 15.54 2.92 14.94
CA LEU A 184 16.53 3.61 14.12
C LEU A 184 16.13 5.05 13.80
N LYS A 185 14.83 5.37 13.85
CA LYS A 185 14.25 6.64 13.41
C LYS A 185 14.80 7.04 12.04
N ALA A 186 14.82 6.09 11.11
CA ALA A 186 15.42 6.25 9.80
C ALA A 186 14.35 6.58 8.75
N THR A 187 14.71 7.36 7.74
CA THR A 187 13.87 7.55 6.55
C THR A 187 13.91 6.28 5.70
N ILE A 188 12.75 5.70 5.41
CA ILE A 188 12.62 4.44 4.67
C ILE A 188 11.73 4.64 3.45
N ILE A 189 12.19 4.19 2.28
CA ILE A 189 11.36 3.99 1.10
C ILE A 189 11.24 2.49 0.85
N TYR A 190 10.01 2.01 0.87
CA TYR A 190 9.69 0.58 0.79
C TYR A 190 8.77 0.31 -0.40
N VAL A 191 9.13 -0.63 -1.24
CA VAL A 191 8.30 -1.08 -2.37
C VAL A 191 7.65 -2.41 -2.00
N THR A 192 6.35 -2.52 -2.23
CA THR A 192 5.61 -3.77 -2.10
C THR A 192 4.43 -3.82 -3.08
N HIS A 193 3.95 -5.03 -3.35
CA HIS A 193 2.66 -5.28 -3.98
C HIS A 193 1.61 -5.80 -2.97
N ASP A 194 2.00 -6.00 -1.70
CA ASP A 194 1.13 -6.47 -0.62
C ASP A 194 0.52 -5.27 0.11
N GLN A 195 -0.81 -5.15 0.01
CA GLN A 195 -1.55 -4.05 0.65
C GLN A 195 -1.49 -4.12 2.18
N THR A 196 -1.44 -5.33 2.76
CA THR A 196 -1.34 -5.51 4.20
C THR A 196 -0.01 -4.96 4.73
N GLU A 197 1.09 -5.18 3.99
CA GLU A 197 2.38 -4.57 4.31
C GLU A 197 2.28 -3.04 4.28
N ALA A 198 1.67 -2.51 3.22
CA ALA A 198 1.52 -1.06 3.06
C ALA A 198 0.70 -0.43 4.19
N MET A 199 -0.45 -1.01 4.50
CA MET A 199 -1.36 -0.50 5.52
C MET A 199 -0.80 -0.61 6.95
N THR A 200 0.13 -1.55 7.20
CA THR A 200 0.66 -1.81 8.55
C THR A 200 2.00 -1.15 8.84
N LEU A 201 2.82 -0.88 7.82
CA LEU A 201 4.18 -0.37 8.00
C LEU A 201 4.32 1.12 7.69
N GLY A 202 3.58 1.62 6.69
CA GLY A 202 3.75 2.98 6.18
C GLY A 202 3.23 4.07 7.12
N THR A 203 3.98 5.13 7.27
CA THR A 203 3.44 6.40 7.78
C THR A 203 2.62 7.09 6.70
N ARG A 204 3.09 7.02 5.45
CA ARG A 204 2.37 7.41 4.24
C ARG A 204 2.58 6.36 3.14
N ILE A 205 1.58 6.24 2.28
CA ILE A 205 1.58 5.34 1.12
C ILE A 205 1.43 6.18 -0.15
N VAL A 206 2.25 5.88 -1.14
CA VAL A 206 2.17 6.42 -2.49
C VAL A 206 1.54 5.34 -3.38
N VAL A 207 0.32 5.58 -3.83
CA VAL A 207 -0.38 4.68 -4.75
C VAL A 207 -0.04 5.07 -6.17
N LEU A 208 0.51 4.12 -6.95
CA LEU A 208 1.01 4.32 -8.30
C LEU A 208 0.18 3.53 -9.32
N LYS A 209 -0.11 4.17 -10.46
CA LYS A 209 -0.70 3.53 -11.64
C LYS A 209 -0.03 4.09 -12.91
N ASP A 210 0.45 3.24 -13.80
CA ASP A 210 0.98 3.59 -15.13
C ASP A 210 2.04 4.72 -15.12
N GLY A 211 2.90 4.71 -14.10
CA GLY A 211 3.98 5.69 -13.91
C GLY A 211 3.56 6.98 -13.21
N VAL A 212 2.30 7.13 -12.80
CA VAL A 212 1.73 8.34 -12.19
C VAL A 212 1.35 8.08 -10.73
N ILE A 213 1.53 9.08 -9.87
CA ILE A 213 1.00 9.07 -8.50
C ILE A 213 -0.51 9.32 -8.55
N MET A 214 -1.29 8.37 -8.04
CA MET A 214 -2.75 8.48 -7.96
C MET A 214 -3.20 9.14 -6.66
N GLN A 215 -2.53 8.86 -5.54
CA GLN A 215 -2.74 9.51 -4.24
C GLN A 215 -1.55 9.24 -3.32
N VAL A 216 -1.25 10.20 -2.45
CA VAL A 216 -0.27 10.07 -1.36
C VAL A 216 -0.94 10.47 -0.06
N ASP A 217 -1.09 9.54 0.88
CA ASP A 217 -1.73 9.84 2.16
C ASP A 217 -1.36 8.79 3.23
N SER A 218 -1.84 8.99 4.47
CA SER A 218 -1.80 7.97 5.50
C SER A 218 -2.64 6.75 5.11
N PRO A 219 -2.31 5.54 5.61
CA PRO A 219 -3.09 4.33 5.33
C PRO A 219 -4.59 4.50 5.55
N GLN A 220 -4.97 5.07 6.70
CA GLN A 220 -6.37 5.27 7.08
C GLN A 220 -7.10 6.21 6.11
N LYS A 221 -6.43 7.29 5.67
CA LYS A 221 -7.03 8.26 4.76
C LYS A 221 -7.19 7.70 3.35
N LEU A 222 -6.22 6.93 2.85
CA LEU A 222 -6.36 6.22 1.57
C LEU A 222 -7.53 5.24 1.56
N TYR A 223 -7.81 4.61 2.71
CA TYR A 223 -8.91 3.67 2.86
C TYR A 223 -10.26 4.39 2.95
N ASN A 224 -10.37 5.45 3.77
CA ASN A 224 -11.62 6.14 4.07
C ASN A 224 -11.95 7.25 3.05
N GLU A 225 -10.93 7.87 2.45
CA GLU A 225 -11.05 9.05 1.59
C GLU A 225 -10.25 8.86 0.29
N PRO A 226 -10.54 7.81 -0.52
CA PRO A 226 -9.86 7.64 -1.81
C PRO A 226 -10.21 8.80 -2.76
N ASN A 227 -9.20 9.35 -3.46
CA ASN A 227 -9.36 10.49 -4.35
C ASN A 227 -9.98 10.13 -5.72
N ASN A 228 -9.98 8.85 -6.07
CA ASN A 228 -10.48 8.36 -7.34
C ASN A 228 -10.86 6.88 -7.27
N LEU A 229 -11.54 6.43 -8.30
CA LEU A 229 -12.06 5.08 -8.44
C LEU A 229 -10.97 4.01 -8.40
N PHE A 230 -9.79 4.32 -8.99
CA PHE A 230 -8.66 3.39 -8.96
C PHE A 230 -8.16 3.16 -7.53
N VAL A 231 -7.91 4.21 -6.75
CA VAL A 231 -7.44 4.09 -5.36
C VAL A 231 -8.48 3.36 -4.51
N ALA A 232 -9.76 3.69 -4.67
CA ALA A 232 -10.87 3.04 -3.96
C ALA A 232 -10.92 1.53 -4.20
N GLY A 233 -10.78 1.11 -5.46
CA GLY A 233 -10.77 -0.31 -5.85
C GLY A 233 -9.45 -1.01 -5.56
N PHE A 234 -8.33 -0.29 -5.55
CA PHE A 234 -7.01 -0.87 -5.30
C PHE A 234 -6.75 -1.07 -3.81
N ILE A 235 -7.21 -0.16 -2.93
CA ILE A 235 -6.99 -0.24 -1.48
C ILE A 235 -8.17 -0.95 -0.80
N GLY A 236 -7.87 -2.11 -0.20
CA GLY A 236 -8.83 -2.96 0.52
C GLY A 236 -8.83 -4.39 0.03
N SER A 237 -9.11 -5.35 0.92
CA SER A 237 -9.21 -6.77 0.61
C SER A 237 -10.36 -7.37 1.45
N PRO A 238 -11.47 -7.76 0.82
CA PRO A 238 -11.79 -7.61 -0.61
C PRO A 238 -11.84 -6.17 -1.11
N GLN A 239 -11.84 -5.98 -2.43
CA GLN A 239 -11.93 -4.66 -3.05
C GLN A 239 -13.30 -4.00 -2.81
N MET A 240 -13.35 -2.67 -2.91
CA MET A 240 -14.61 -1.92 -2.89
C MET A 240 -15.53 -2.38 -4.03
N ASN A 241 -16.81 -2.54 -3.74
CA ASN A 241 -17.83 -2.79 -4.74
C ASN A 241 -18.18 -1.50 -5.48
N PHE A 242 -18.41 -1.61 -6.78
CA PHE A 242 -18.84 -0.48 -7.61
C PHE A 242 -20.10 -0.84 -8.38
N VAL A 243 -21.06 0.10 -8.39
CA VAL A 243 -22.28 0.00 -9.17
C VAL A 243 -22.65 1.35 -9.75
N ASP A 244 -23.09 1.35 -11.01
CA ASP A 244 -23.65 2.55 -11.64
C ASP A 244 -25.00 2.88 -11.01
N ALA A 245 -25.16 4.12 -10.58
CA ALA A 245 -26.38 4.60 -9.95
C ALA A 245 -26.81 5.94 -10.55
N VAL A 246 -28.12 6.13 -10.73
CA VAL A 246 -28.68 7.41 -11.17
C VAL A 246 -28.88 8.30 -9.94
N CYS A 247 -28.26 9.48 -9.97
CA CYS A 247 -28.41 10.48 -8.92
C CYS A 247 -29.69 11.28 -9.13
N LYS A 248 -30.53 11.38 -8.10
CA LYS A 248 -31.76 12.18 -8.11
C LYS A 248 -31.73 13.19 -6.96
N VAL A 249 -31.91 14.44 -7.30
CA VAL A 249 -31.94 15.57 -6.33
C VAL A 249 -33.36 16.07 -6.20
N GLU A 250 -33.94 16.00 -5.01
CA GLU A 250 -35.30 16.50 -4.66
C GLU A 250 -35.20 17.42 -3.45
N GLY A 251 -35.02 18.73 -3.71
CA GLY A 251 -34.74 19.69 -2.66
C GLY A 251 -33.42 19.39 -1.94
N GLU A 252 -33.46 19.14 -0.63
CA GLU A 252 -32.29 18.78 0.17
C GLU A 252 -32.00 17.26 0.16
N LYS A 253 -32.96 16.46 -0.34
CA LYS A 253 -32.83 15.00 -0.39
C LYS A 253 -32.16 14.59 -1.70
N VAL A 254 -31.07 13.82 -1.58
CA VAL A 254 -30.38 13.21 -2.72
C VAL A 254 -30.41 11.71 -2.56
N SER A 255 -30.77 11.01 -3.61
CA SER A 255 -30.79 9.55 -3.66
C SER A 255 -30.02 9.00 -4.83
N LEU A 256 -29.49 7.80 -4.66
CA LEU A 256 -28.86 7.00 -5.69
C LEU A 256 -29.76 5.80 -5.98
N SER A 257 -30.15 5.63 -7.25
CA SER A 257 -31.01 4.53 -7.67
C SER A 257 -30.27 3.59 -8.62
N PHE A 258 -30.32 2.31 -8.32
CA PHE A 258 -29.78 1.22 -9.15
C PHE A 258 -30.76 0.03 -9.09
N GLU A 259 -31.11 -0.52 -10.25
CA GLU A 259 -32.21 -1.49 -10.39
C GLU A 259 -33.49 -1.04 -9.65
N ASN A 260 -33.95 -1.85 -8.70
CA ASN A 260 -35.12 -1.60 -7.88
C ASN A 260 -34.78 -1.00 -6.50
N THR A 261 -33.51 -0.69 -6.26
CA THR A 261 -33.02 -0.15 -4.98
C THR A 261 -32.76 1.35 -5.10
N THR A 262 -33.17 2.08 -4.07
CA THR A 262 -32.89 3.53 -3.94
C THR A 262 -32.35 3.81 -2.55
N VAL A 263 -31.14 4.36 -2.50
CA VAL A 263 -30.48 4.71 -1.25
C VAL A 263 -30.47 6.22 -1.10
N VAL A 264 -30.92 6.71 0.04
CA VAL A 264 -30.90 8.15 0.39
C VAL A 264 -29.56 8.46 1.04
N LEU A 265 -28.88 9.46 0.50
CA LEU A 265 -27.57 9.87 1.01
C LEU A 265 -27.71 10.78 2.24
N PRO A 266 -26.76 10.70 3.19
CA PRO A 266 -26.64 11.63 4.30
C PRO A 266 -26.49 13.09 3.82
N PRO A 267 -26.94 14.09 4.61
CA PRO A 267 -26.98 15.49 4.17
C PRO A 267 -25.65 16.06 3.67
N ALA A 268 -24.54 15.68 4.31
CA ALA A 268 -23.21 16.15 3.92
C ALA A 268 -22.79 15.66 2.53
N LYS A 269 -23.11 14.39 2.20
CA LYS A 269 -22.87 13.79 0.87
C LYS A 269 -23.86 14.32 -0.15
N ALA A 270 -25.13 14.40 0.22
CA ALA A 270 -26.22 14.94 -0.60
C ALA A 270 -25.88 16.33 -1.13
N LYS A 271 -25.41 17.23 -0.26
CA LYS A 271 -25.02 18.59 -0.62
C LYS A 271 -23.95 18.62 -1.73
N LYS A 272 -22.91 17.79 -1.64
CA LYS A 272 -21.83 17.78 -2.66
C LYS A 272 -22.33 17.38 -4.06
N LEU A 273 -23.28 16.42 -4.13
CA LEU A 273 -23.87 16.03 -5.41
C LEU A 273 -24.84 17.09 -5.95
N ALA A 274 -25.63 17.70 -5.08
CA ALA A 274 -26.57 18.78 -5.48
C ALA A 274 -25.80 20.00 -6.02
N ASP A 275 -24.79 20.48 -5.27
CA ASP A 275 -23.96 21.64 -5.63
C ASP A 275 -23.12 21.33 -6.91
N GLY A 276 -22.70 20.08 -7.11
CA GLY A 276 -21.96 19.61 -8.29
C GLY A 276 -22.83 19.42 -9.55
N GLY A 277 -24.16 19.58 -9.47
CA GLY A 277 -25.06 19.47 -10.61
C GLY A 277 -25.19 18.03 -11.16
N TYR A 278 -25.23 17.03 -10.28
CA TYR A 278 -25.34 15.62 -10.65
C TYR A 278 -26.78 15.11 -10.80
N ASN A 279 -27.79 15.97 -10.66
CA ASN A 279 -29.19 15.58 -10.81
C ASN A 279 -29.46 14.96 -12.20
N GLY A 280 -30.00 13.74 -12.22
CA GLY A 280 -30.30 12.97 -13.42
C GLY A 280 -29.07 12.32 -14.08
N LYS A 281 -27.87 12.52 -13.55
CA LYS A 281 -26.65 11.89 -14.08
C LYS A 281 -26.41 10.51 -13.47
N THR A 282 -25.74 9.66 -14.24
CA THR A 282 -25.19 8.40 -13.74
C THR A 282 -23.84 8.66 -13.08
N VAL A 283 -23.70 8.21 -11.84
CA VAL A 283 -22.45 8.22 -11.05
C VAL A 283 -22.05 6.81 -10.70
N VAL A 284 -20.81 6.59 -10.25
CA VAL A 284 -20.39 5.30 -9.71
C VAL A 284 -20.50 5.35 -8.20
N MET A 285 -21.37 4.51 -7.64
CA MET A 285 -21.48 4.31 -6.20
C MET A 285 -20.48 3.24 -5.78
N GLY A 286 -19.65 3.55 -4.80
CA GLY A 286 -18.71 2.63 -4.16
C GLY A 286 -19.16 2.28 -2.75
N ILE A 287 -19.07 1.01 -2.39
CA ILE A 287 -19.33 0.54 -1.02
C ILE A 287 -18.38 -0.59 -0.66
N ARG A 288 -17.80 -0.55 0.53
CA ARG A 288 -16.90 -1.60 0.96
C ARG A 288 -17.64 -2.86 1.37
N PRO A 289 -17.02 -4.05 1.20
CA PRO A 289 -17.66 -5.33 1.55
C PRO A 289 -18.15 -5.41 3.00
N GLU A 290 -17.46 -4.83 3.94
CA GLU A 290 -17.80 -4.80 5.36
C GLU A 290 -18.91 -3.82 5.73
N ASP A 291 -19.30 -2.93 4.81
CA ASP A 291 -20.37 -1.95 5.00
C ASP A 291 -21.71 -2.42 4.36
N ILE A 292 -21.76 -3.71 3.99
CA ILE A 292 -22.96 -4.42 3.52
C ILE A 292 -23.25 -5.53 4.52
N GLY A 293 -24.36 -5.44 5.25
CA GLY A 293 -24.76 -6.38 6.29
C GLY A 293 -25.94 -7.27 5.91
N ASP A 294 -25.99 -8.49 6.49
CA ASP A 294 -27.07 -9.46 6.33
C ASP A 294 -27.79 -9.79 7.65
N SER A 295 -27.35 -9.19 8.76
CA SER A 295 -28.01 -9.39 10.07
C SER A 295 -29.30 -8.59 10.19
N GLU A 296 -30.27 -9.09 10.95
CA GLU A 296 -31.54 -8.39 11.22
C GLU A 296 -31.32 -7.00 11.80
N ILE A 297 -30.28 -6.83 12.63
CA ILE A 297 -29.94 -5.54 13.27
C ILE A 297 -29.48 -4.54 12.22
N GLU A 298 -28.59 -4.93 11.30
CA GLU A 298 -28.10 -4.06 10.24
C GLU A 298 -29.21 -3.72 9.22
N ILE A 299 -30.03 -4.71 8.86
CA ILE A 299 -31.16 -4.53 7.95
C ILE A 299 -32.19 -3.54 8.54
N GLU A 300 -32.52 -3.66 9.84
CA GLU A 300 -33.46 -2.72 10.48
C GLU A 300 -32.85 -1.32 10.64
N ALA A 301 -31.54 -1.24 10.96
CA ALA A 301 -30.85 0.05 11.05
C ALA A 301 -30.81 0.81 9.71
N HIS A 302 -30.70 0.10 8.60
CA HIS A 302 -30.58 0.64 7.25
C HIS A 302 -31.71 0.19 6.31
N LYS A 303 -32.92 0.04 6.83
CA LYS A 303 -34.08 -0.47 6.10
C LYS A 303 -34.40 0.27 4.80
N ASP A 304 -34.10 1.59 4.75
CA ASP A 304 -34.32 2.42 3.58
C ASP A 304 -33.22 2.21 2.49
N ALA A 305 -32.17 1.45 2.79
CA ALA A 305 -31.10 1.05 1.89
C ALA A 305 -30.98 -0.48 1.79
N ALA A 306 -32.05 -1.18 2.16
CA ALA A 306 -32.13 -2.64 2.08
C ALA A 306 -32.50 -3.09 0.66
N PHE A 307 -31.94 -4.21 0.24
CA PHE A 307 -32.21 -4.85 -1.05
C PHE A 307 -32.23 -6.38 -0.91
N GLU A 308 -32.82 -7.04 -1.87
CA GLU A 308 -32.85 -8.51 -1.95
C GLU A 308 -31.96 -8.99 -3.08
N THR A 309 -31.27 -10.10 -2.90
CA THR A 309 -30.36 -10.66 -3.89
C THR A 309 -30.18 -12.17 -3.71
N ASP A 310 -29.72 -12.82 -4.78
CA ASP A 310 -29.36 -14.24 -4.75
C ASP A 310 -27.86 -14.40 -4.49
N VAL A 311 -27.52 -15.23 -3.50
CA VAL A 311 -26.13 -15.57 -3.17
C VAL A 311 -25.56 -16.49 -4.25
N THR A 312 -24.60 -16.00 -5.02
CA THR A 312 -23.93 -16.75 -6.09
C THR A 312 -22.68 -17.48 -5.65
N GLY A 313 -22.13 -17.11 -4.47
CA GLY A 313 -20.93 -17.75 -3.90
C GLY A 313 -20.82 -17.51 -2.40
N TYR A 314 -20.12 -18.42 -1.72
CA TYR A 314 -19.92 -18.41 -0.27
C TYR A 314 -18.51 -18.88 0.07
N GLU A 315 -17.76 -18.09 0.83
CA GLU A 315 -16.42 -18.45 1.32
C GLU A 315 -16.31 -18.20 2.83
N LEU A 316 -16.05 -19.26 3.61
CA LEU A 316 -15.81 -19.17 5.05
C LEU A 316 -14.32 -18.96 5.32
N LEU A 317 -13.97 -17.80 5.87
CA LEU A 317 -12.59 -17.41 6.23
C LEU A 317 -12.28 -17.58 7.73
N GLY A 318 -13.07 -18.36 8.44
CA GLY A 318 -12.96 -18.59 9.89
C GLY A 318 -13.85 -17.66 10.69
N SER A 319 -13.44 -16.45 11.02
CA SER A 319 -14.24 -15.47 11.76
C SER A 319 -15.21 -14.66 10.90
N GLU A 320 -15.07 -14.68 9.61
CA GLU A 320 -15.84 -13.92 8.63
C GLU A 320 -16.23 -14.80 7.44
N VAL A 321 -17.29 -14.38 6.73
CA VAL A 321 -17.76 -15.00 5.50
C VAL A 321 -17.79 -13.96 4.39
N LEU A 322 -17.34 -14.34 3.20
CA LEU A 322 -17.58 -13.57 1.98
C LEU A 322 -18.80 -14.16 1.27
N LEU A 323 -19.79 -13.30 1.04
CA LEU A 323 -20.96 -13.58 0.23
C LEU A 323 -20.81 -12.88 -1.11
N TYR A 324 -20.91 -13.63 -2.20
CA TYR A 324 -20.86 -13.10 -3.55
C TYR A 324 -22.27 -13.05 -4.13
N PHE A 325 -22.63 -11.97 -4.79
CA PHE A 325 -23.94 -11.73 -5.37
C PHE A 325 -23.88 -10.74 -6.52
N LYS A 326 -25.00 -10.46 -7.18
CA LYS A 326 -25.09 -9.47 -8.26
C LYS A 326 -26.17 -8.46 -7.98
N VAL A 327 -25.86 -7.18 -8.25
CA VAL A 327 -26.79 -6.06 -8.19
C VAL A 327 -26.57 -5.19 -9.42
N ALA A 328 -27.63 -4.85 -10.15
CA ALA A 328 -27.57 -4.06 -11.38
C ALA A 328 -26.55 -4.60 -12.42
N GLY A 329 -26.38 -5.92 -12.47
CA GLY A 329 -25.40 -6.58 -13.33
C GLY A 329 -23.96 -6.52 -12.83
N ALA A 330 -23.67 -5.75 -11.79
CA ALA A 330 -22.35 -5.68 -11.13
C ALA A 330 -22.16 -6.85 -10.16
N SER A 331 -20.99 -7.49 -10.19
CA SER A 331 -20.60 -8.47 -9.19
C SER A 331 -20.19 -7.75 -7.91
N MET A 332 -20.81 -8.11 -6.78
CA MET A 332 -20.56 -7.53 -5.48
C MET A 332 -20.16 -8.60 -4.47
N THR A 333 -19.46 -8.17 -3.43
CA THR A 333 -19.04 -9.00 -2.31
C THR A 333 -19.46 -8.31 -1.01
N ALA A 334 -20.08 -9.05 -0.09
CA ALA A 334 -20.23 -8.61 1.29
C ALA A 334 -19.33 -9.44 2.21
N LYS A 335 -18.80 -8.78 3.24
CA LYS A 335 -18.01 -9.41 4.28
C LYS A 335 -18.82 -9.38 5.57
N VAL A 336 -19.38 -10.53 5.94
CA VAL A 336 -20.33 -10.68 7.04
C VAL A 336 -19.78 -11.55 8.16
N ASP A 337 -20.46 -11.58 9.32
CA ASP A 337 -20.08 -12.41 10.45
C ASP A 337 -20.21 -13.91 10.12
N SER A 338 -19.33 -14.73 10.66
CA SER A 338 -19.33 -16.19 10.44
C SER A 338 -20.60 -16.91 10.93
N ARG A 339 -21.43 -16.23 11.72
CA ARG A 339 -22.75 -16.73 12.19
C ARG A 339 -23.86 -16.58 11.16
N THR A 340 -23.58 -15.99 10.00
CA THR A 340 -24.57 -15.88 8.92
C THR A 340 -25.18 -17.25 8.57
N THR A 341 -26.49 -17.29 8.36
CA THR A 341 -27.20 -18.47 7.89
C THR A 341 -27.22 -18.57 6.36
N ALA A 342 -26.83 -17.50 5.65
CA ALA A 342 -26.82 -17.44 4.21
C ALA A 342 -25.90 -18.51 3.59
N ARG A 343 -26.37 -19.12 2.51
CA ARG A 343 -25.60 -20.12 1.73
C ARG A 343 -25.75 -19.84 0.23
N MET A 344 -24.85 -20.41 -0.55
CA MET A 344 -24.94 -20.33 -2.02
C MET A 344 -26.28 -20.87 -2.51
N GLY A 345 -26.98 -20.07 -3.31
CA GLY A 345 -28.31 -20.34 -3.85
C GLY A 345 -29.47 -19.77 -3.04
N ASP A 346 -29.21 -19.24 -1.83
CA ASP A 346 -30.25 -18.59 -1.04
C ASP A 346 -30.61 -17.22 -1.60
N HIS A 347 -31.91 -16.87 -1.51
CA HIS A 347 -32.41 -15.52 -1.73
C HIS A 347 -32.46 -14.80 -0.39
N ILE A 348 -31.68 -13.74 -0.21
CA ILE A 348 -31.51 -13.07 1.07
C ILE A 348 -31.74 -11.56 0.96
N LYS A 349 -32.09 -10.96 2.09
CA LYS A 349 -32.15 -9.52 2.26
C LYS A 349 -30.84 -9.03 2.89
N MET A 350 -30.32 -7.93 2.36
CA MET A 350 -29.12 -7.24 2.83
C MET A 350 -29.37 -5.75 2.92
N ALA A 351 -28.52 -5.03 3.62
CA ALA A 351 -28.59 -3.57 3.70
C ALA A 351 -27.20 -2.94 3.54
N ILE A 352 -27.17 -1.75 2.94
CA ILE A 352 -25.98 -0.90 2.77
C ILE A 352 -26.00 0.17 3.86
N ASP A 353 -24.86 0.46 4.49
CA ASP A 353 -24.71 1.65 5.33
C ASP A 353 -24.55 2.92 4.47
N PRO A 354 -25.55 3.83 4.42
CA PRO A 354 -25.46 5.04 3.58
C PRO A 354 -24.35 6.01 4.00
N GLU A 355 -23.93 5.98 5.27
CA GLU A 355 -22.82 6.83 5.78
C GLU A 355 -21.48 6.39 5.21
N LYS A 356 -21.36 5.17 4.72
CA LYS A 356 -20.14 4.55 4.17
C LYS A 356 -20.07 4.56 2.65
N ILE A 357 -21.09 5.06 1.97
CA ILE A 357 -21.10 5.14 0.51
C ILE A 357 -20.08 6.17 0.02
N HIS A 358 -19.29 5.79 -0.96
CA HIS A 358 -18.45 6.67 -1.75
C HIS A 358 -19.13 6.94 -3.10
N VAL A 359 -18.96 8.14 -3.64
CA VAL A 359 -19.53 8.47 -4.96
C VAL A 359 -18.45 9.07 -5.85
N PHE A 360 -18.33 8.52 -7.05
CA PHE A 360 -17.35 8.92 -8.04
C PHE A 360 -18.03 9.44 -9.29
N ASP A 361 -17.45 10.45 -9.91
CA ASP A 361 -17.84 10.91 -11.22
C ASP A 361 -17.50 9.84 -12.27
N LYS A 362 -18.47 9.50 -13.11
CA LYS A 362 -18.33 8.38 -14.06
C LYS A 362 -17.35 8.67 -15.22
N GLU A 363 -17.18 9.94 -15.59
CA GLU A 363 -16.34 10.34 -16.71
C GLU A 363 -14.90 10.59 -16.26
N THR A 364 -14.71 11.29 -15.15
CA THR A 364 -13.37 11.66 -14.64
C THR A 364 -12.79 10.63 -13.70
N GLU A 365 -13.59 9.68 -13.20
CA GLU A 365 -13.25 8.73 -12.14
C GLU A 365 -12.87 9.39 -10.80
N LEU A 366 -13.00 10.70 -10.66
CA LEU A 366 -12.68 11.41 -9.43
C LEU A 366 -13.78 11.28 -8.38
N THR A 367 -13.38 11.33 -7.13
CA THR A 367 -14.31 11.27 -6.00
C THR A 367 -15.14 12.55 -5.91
N ILE A 368 -16.46 12.42 -5.87
CA ILE A 368 -17.40 13.50 -5.58
C ILE A 368 -17.56 13.61 -4.07
N THR A 369 -17.73 12.48 -3.39
CA THR A 369 -17.83 12.42 -1.92
C THR A 369 -17.40 11.04 -1.39
N ASN A 370 -16.78 11.07 -0.23
CA ASN A 370 -16.43 9.89 0.57
C ASN A 370 -17.36 9.77 1.76
#